data_905a88a1d0073a5e8b2f6d086ee2ab1a
#
_entry.id   905a88a1d0073a5e8b2f6d086ee2ab1a
#
_cell.length_a   1.000
_cell.length_b   1.000
_cell.length_c   1.000
_cell.angle_alpha   90.00
_cell.angle_beta   90.00
_cell.angle_gamma   90.00
#
_symmetry.space_group_name_H-M   'P 1'
#
loop_
_entity.id
_entity.type
_entity.pdbx_description
1 polymer ?
#
loop_
_entity_poly.entity_id
_entity_poly.type
_entity_poly.pdbx_seq_one_letter_code
_entity_poly.pdbx_strand_id
1 'polypeptide(L)'
;MVLKRTTRAVFFFALVLGTLAKRFTHAAIIDLSGNLPVATNHNANPGASALRDAAVKDDILGYAVVKGGELVASAGPTWEENVWSVTKTWVATLIGIMMQKGIIAPTTTLETALPSVDWNAVASSEEKKTITIAQMMSMSSGLKASCDYYGAQDTVESVLNSPTFADGEVGSFNYLCSGSILSYVIIQQTGQTPLTYAREELFPALGMNDEIVWSPTHGSNDIQESGHGLVLGPNDLAKLGQLYLQGGLTGGSESTELISADFVNASSSNQLISPMSIYQCCVCDFFKSDDAGYGYMQWLHKTASGPANCALGHQGQFICNWPGLDLTIAITSNEFTGYDSSCRLLGLVATGLDFESLTALTPSSTATLTGLFGLLSVSVVAFVLV
;
A
#
# COMPACT_ATOMS: atom_id res chain seq x y z
N MET A 1 34.87 -30.52 -28.77
CA MET A 1 35.03 -29.69 -27.55
C MET A 1 33.93 -28.60 -27.48
N VAL A 2 32.65 -28.95 -27.54
CA VAL A 2 31.51 -28.02 -27.60
C VAL A 2 30.30 -28.55 -26.78
N LEU A 3 30.53 -29.23 -25.66
CA LEU A 3 29.40 -29.78 -24.87
C LEU A 3 29.45 -29.49 -23.38
N LYS A 4 30.05 -28.36 -22.91
CA LYS A 4 30.12 -28.02 -21.47
C LYS A 4 29.60 -26.62 -21.12
N ARG A 5 28.95 -25.86 -22.03
CA ARG A 5 28.43 -24.50 -21.71
C ARG A 5 26.91 -24.40 -21.52
N THR A 6 26.14 -25.40 -21.89
CA THR A 6 24.65 -25.35 -21.80
C THR A 6 24.08 -25.74 -20.44
N THR A 7 24.80 -26.50 -19.63
CA THR A 7 24.29 -26.98 -18.34
C THR A 7 24.34 -25.97 -17.20
N ARG A 8 25.19 -24.92 -17.28
CA ARG A 8 25.27 -23.88 -16.24
C ARG A 8 24.19 -22.81 -16.36
N ALA A 9 23.69 -22.52 -17.55
CA ALA A 9 22.62 -21.55 -17.75
C ALA A 9 21.26 -22.06 -17.25
N VAL A 10 20.98 -23.34 -17.42
CA VAL A 10 19.72 -23.95 -16.97
C VAL A 10 19.66 -24.04 -15.45
N PHE A 11 20.79 -24.30 -14.77
CA PHE A 11 20.86 -24.32 -13.31
C PHE A 11 20.73 -22.94 -12.68
N PHE A 12 21.21 -21.87 -13.33
CA PHE A 12 21.07 -20.50 -12.83
C PHE A 12 19.62 -20.00 -12.98
N PHE A 13 18.95 -20.35 -14.08
CA PHE A 13 17.55 -20.00 -14.30
C PHE A 13 16.61 -20.75 -13.35
N ALA A 14 16.86 -22.01 -13.07
CA ALA A 14 16.09 -22.80 -12.09
C ALA A 14 16.32 -22.33 -10.65
N LEU A 15 17.52 -21.82 -10.31
CA LEU A 15 17.81 -21.29 -8.97
C LEU A 15 17.18 -19.92 -8.76
N VAL A 16 17.12 -19.08 -9.80
CA VAL A 16 16.46 -17.75 -9.74
C VAL A 16 14.93 -17.90 -9.68
N LEU A 17 14.35 -18.81 -10.45
CA LEU A 17 12.92 -19.12 -10.35
C LEU A 17 12.54 -19.78 -9.01
N GLY A 18 13.41 -20.61 -8.44
CA GLY A 18 13.19 -21.23 -7.12
C GLY A 18 13.28 -20.24 -5.94
N THR A 19 14.03 -19.14 -6.08
CA THR A 19 14.13 -18.10 -5.05
C THR A 19 13.02 -17.05 -5.17
N LEU A 20 12.50 -16.77 -6.36
CA LEU A 20 11.35 -15.91 -6.57
C LEU A 20 10.03 -16.58 -6.09
N ALA A 21 9.85 -17.88 -6.34
CA ALA A 21 8.67 -18.61 -5.87
C ALA A 21 8.57 -18.74 -4.34
N LYS A 22 9.66 -18.53 -3.58
CA LYS A 22 9.67 -18.72 -2.13
C LYS A 22 9.15 -17.51 -1.33
N ARG A 23 8.90 -16.35 -1.93
CA ARG A 23 8.43 -15.18 -1.18
C ARG A 23 6.92 -15.16 -0.88
N PHE A 24 6.11 -15.88 -1.65
CA PHE A 24 4.65 -15.87 -1.49
C PHE A 24 4.05 -17.21 -1.03
N THR A 25 4.86 -18.20 -0.65
CA THR A 25 4.37 -19.56 -0.36
C THR A 25 3.70 -19.72 1.01
N HIS A 26 3.42 -18.62 1.74
CA HIS A 26 2.88 -18.71 3.10
C HIS A 26 1.56 -17.96 3.31
N ALA A 27 1.17 -17.07 2.40
CA ALA A 27 -0.07 -16.34 2.58
C ALA A 27 -1.28 -17.20 2.17
N ALA A 28 -2.32 -17.18 2.98
CA ALA A 28 -3.58 -17.79 2.66
C ALA A 28 -4.21 -17.09 1.44
N ILE A 29 -4.66 -17.87 0.46
CA ILE A 29 -5.40 -17.37 -0.68
C ILE A 29 -6.88 -17.48 -0.36
N ILE A 30 -7.53 -16.35 -0.15
CA ILE A 30 -8.96 -16.25 0.19
C ILE A 30 -9.73 -15.58 -0.93
N ASP A 31 -11.02 -15.84 -1.00
CA ASP A 31 -11.93 -15.17 -1.91
C ASP A 31 -12.17 -13.73 -1.46
N LEU A 32 -11.71 -12.77 -2.26
CA LEU A 32 -11.86 -11.34 -2.00
C LEU A 32 -13.16 -10.75 -2.57
N SER A 33 -13.90 -11.50 -3.41
CA SER A 33 -15.16 -11.02 -4.00
C SER A 33 -16.32 -10.97 -3.00
N GLY A 34 -16.14 -11.56 -1.81
CA GLY A 34 -17.09 -11.55 -0.71
C GLY A 34 -16.61 -10.76 0.50
N ASN A 35 -17.26 -10.99 1.63
CA ASN A 35 -16.76 -10.49 2.91
C ASN A 35 -15.50 -11.25 3.31
N LEU A 36 -14.58 -10.57 4.02
CA LEU A 36 -13.42 -11.25 4.60
C LEU A 36 -13.90 -12.37 5.53
N PRO A 37 -13.33 -13.58 5.44
CA PRO A 37 -13.60 -14.65 6.38
C PRO A 37 -13.34 -14.19 7.82
N VAL A 38 -14.26 -14.45 8.72
CA VAL A 38 -14.15 -14.02 10.11
C VAL A 38 -13.68 -15.18 10.98
N ALA A 39 -12.58 -14.99 11.70
CA ALA A 39 -12.05 -15.99 12.62
C ALA A 39 -13.06 -16.32 13.73
N THR A 40 -13.10 -17.58 14.17
CA THR A 40 -14.00 -18.03 15.24
C THR A 40 -13.79 -17.30 16.55
N ASN A 41 -12.59 -16.81 16.80
CA ASN A 41 -12.22 -16.01 17.97
C ASN A 41 -12.10 -14.51 17.68
N HIS A 42 -12.76 -14.04 16.61
CA HIS A 42 -12.75 -12.63 16.21
C HIS A 42 -13.06 -11.73 17.43
N ASN A 43 -12.23 -10.70 17.61
CA ASN A 43 -12.30 -9.76 18.74
C ASN A 43 -12.18 -10.37 20.14
N ALA A 44 -12.05 -11.68 20.28
CA ALA A 44 -11.95 -12.35 21.59
C ALA A 44 -10.50 -12.61 22.03
N ASN A 45 -9.54 -12.32 21.15
CA ASN A 45 -8.13 -12.57 21.41
C ASN A 45 -7.46 -11.43 22.20
N PRO A 46 -6.40 -11.68 23.00
CA PRO A 46 -5.70 -10.64 23.76
C PRO A 46 -5.16 -9.52 22.89
N GLY A 47 -4.66 -9.84 21.67
CA GLY A 47 -4.20 -8.84 20.71
C GLY A 47 -5.33 -7.92 20.25
N ALA A 48 -6.51 -8.46 19.94
CA ALA A 48 -7.69 -7.67 19.58
C ALA A 48 -8.16 -6.78 20.73
N SER A 49 -8.07 -7.27 21.98
CA SER A 49 -8.40 -6.45 23.16
C SER A 49 -7.42 -5.27 23.30
N ALA A 50 -6.11 -5.53 23.19
CA ALA A 50 -5.09 -4.50 23.27
C ALA A 50 -5.23 -3.45 22.15
N LEU A 51 -5.53 -3.88 20.93
CA LEU A 51 -5.79 -2.98 19.79
C LEU A 51 -7.04 -2.12 20.02
N ARG A 52 -8.13 -2.71 20.52
CA ARG A 52 -9.36 -1.99 20.83
C ARG A 52 -9.14 -0.95 21.92
N ASP A 53 -8.44 -1.32 22.99
CA ASP A 53 -8.16 -0.41 24.10
C ASP A 53 -7.24 0.75 23.67
N ALA A 54 -6.31 0.50 22.76
CA ALA A 54 -5.49 1.53 22.14
C ALA A 54 -6.34 2.44 21.22
N ALA A 55 -7.16 1.86 20.35
CA ALA A 55 -8.00 2.59 19.42
C ALA A 55 -9.02 3.51 20.11
N VAL A 56 -9.60 3.08 21.26
CA VAL A 56 -10.55 3.88 22.02
C VAL A 56 -9.90 5.12 22.65
N LYS A 57 -8.62 5.07 22.97
CA LYS A 57 -7.88 6.20 23.58
C LYS A 57 -7.41 7.22 22.57
N ASP A 58 -7.34 6.83 21.34
CA ASP A 58 -6.72 7.56 20.26
C ASP A 58 -7.78 7.83 19.17
N ASP A 59 -7.62 8.86 18.36
CA ASP A 59 -8.59 9.28 17.33
C ASP A 59 -8.70 8.26 16.15
N ILE A 60 -8.60 6.97 16.46
CA ILE A 60 -8.77 5.87 15.53
C ILE A 60 -10.27 5.69 15.27
N LEU A 61 -10.68 5.87 14.03
CA LEU A 61 -12.06 5.70 13.60
C LEU A 61 -12.38 4.22 13.37
N GLY A 62 -11.44 3.47 12.82
CA GLY A 62 -11.62 2.06 12.59
C GLY A 62 -10.33 1.32 12.27
N TYR A 63 -10.36 0.02 12.44
CA TYR A 63 -9.28 -0.88 12.03
C TYR A 63 -9.81 -2.24 11.61
N ALA A 64 -9.04 -2.93 10.76
CA ALA A 64 -9.24 -4.33 10.41
C ALA A 64 -7.88 -5.04 10.41
N VAL A 65 -7.82 -6.20 11.04
CA VAL A 65 -6.63 -7.06 11.12
C VAL A 65 -6.95 -8.39 10.50
N VAL A 66 -6.26 -8.72 9.41
CA VAL A 66 -6.37 -10.00 8.70
C VAL A 66 -5.09 -10.79 8.94
N LYS A 67 -5.21 -11.99 9.47
CA LYS A 67 -4.11 -12.89 9.78
C LYS A 67 -4.43 -14.27 9.22
N GLY A 68 -3.53 -14.83 8.40
CA GLY A 68 -3.77 -16.13 7.77
C GLY A 68 -5.03 -16.14 6.89
N GLY A 69 -5.38 -15.01 6.28
CA GLY A 69 -6.58 -14.86 5.47
C GLY A 69 -7.89 -14.68 6.26
N GLU A 70 -7.86 -14.62 7.59
CA GLU A 70 -9.06 -14.44 8.42
C GLU A 70 -9.04 -13.09 9.14
N LEU A 71 -10.19 -12.43 9.21
CA LEU A 71 -10.40 -11.23 10.00
C LEU A 71 -10.40 -11.61 11.49
N VAL A 72 -9.29 -11.35 12.18
CA VAL A 72 -9.09 -11.72 13.60
C VAL A 72 -9.49 -10.62 14.57
N ALA A 73 -9.45 -9.36 14.11
CA ALA A 73 -9.88 -8.22 14.90
C ALA A 73 -10.37 -7.11 13.98
N SER A 74 -11.45 -6.44 14.38
CA SER A 74 -11.91 -5.22 13.72
C SER A 74 -12.72 -4.37 14.68
N ALA A 75 -12.66 -3.07 14.49
CA ALA A 75 -13.52 -2.10 15.15
C ALA A 75 -13.69 -0.88 14.26
N GLY A 76 -14.69 -0.09 14.56
CA GLY A 76 -14.94 1.18 13.91
C GLY A 76 -16.28 1.22 13.21
N PRO A 77 -16.62 2.42 12.75
CA PRO A 77 -17.86 2.66 12.06
C PRO A 77 -17.90 1.95 10.71
N THR A 78 -19.10 1.79 10.23
CA THR A 78 -19.35 1.32 8.86
C THR A 78 -19.25 2.44 7.82
N TRP A 79 -19.02 3.69 8.26
CA TRP A 79 -18.82 4.80 7.32
C TRP A 79 -17.37 4.87 6.85
N GLU A 80 -17.23 5.42 5.69
CA GLU A 80 -16.01 5.54 4.95
C GLU A 80 -15.37 6.90 5.21
N GLU A 81 -14.03 6.95 5.16
CA GLU A 81 -13.25 8.16 5.34
C GLU A 81 -12.33 8.40 4.14
N ASN A 82 -11.96 9.67 3.90
CA ASN A 82 -10.92 9.98 2.92
C ASN A 82 -9.61 9.33 3.34
N VAL A 83 -9.15 8.37 2.55
CA VAL A 83 -7.94 7.60 2.87
C VAL A 83 -6.65 8.32 2.46
N TRP A 84 -6.76 9.58 2.05
CA TRP A 84 -5.64 10.42 1.69
C TRP A 84 -4.66 9.70 0.75
N SER A 85 -3.36 9.75 1.05
CA SER A 85 -2.33 9.17 0.17
C SER A 85 -2.36 7.64 0.06
N VAL A 86 -3.15 6.93 0.84
CA VAL A 86 -3.44 5.50 0.59
C VAL A 86 -4.10 5.32 -0.79
N THR A 87 -4.82 6.33 -1.28
CA THR A 87 -5.35 6.40 -2.66
C THR A 87 -4.29 6.06 -3.72
N LYS A 88 -3.03 6.47 -3.51
CA LYS A 88 -1.93 6.21 -4.45
C LYS A 88 -1.70 4.71 -4.70
N THR A 89 -1.85 3.89 -3.66
CA THR A 89 -1.72 2.43 -3.81
C THR A 89 -2.89 1.83 -4.60
N TRP A 90 -4.09 2.38 -4.46
CA TRP A 90 -5.24 2.01 -5.28
C TRP A 90 -5.02 2.37 -6.75
N VAL A 91 -4.51 3.57 -7.03
CA VAL A 91 -4.14 3.99 -8.40
C VAL A 91 -3.05 3.08 -8.96
N ALA A 92 -2.02 2.76 -8.18
CA ALA A 92 -0.98 1.82 -8.61
C ALA A 92 -1.58 0.43 -8.93
N THR A 93 -2.58 -0.02 -8.17
CA THR A 93 -3.27 -1.28 -8.46
C THR A 93 -4.01 -1.22 -9.79
N LEU A 94 -4.69 -0.11 -10.12
CA LEU A 94 -5.30 0.08 -11.46
C LEU A 94 -4.26 0.05 -12.57
N ILE A 95 -3.12 0.70 -12.39
CA ILE A 95 -1.97 0.62 -13.32
C ILE A 95 -1.47 -0.84 -13.43
N GLY A 96 -1.41 -1.57 -12.30
CA GLY A 96 -1.06 -2.99 -12.27
C GLY A 96 -2.03 -3.86 -13.10
N ILE A 97 -3.34 -3.58 -13.02
CA ILE A 97 -4.36 -4.24 -13.84
C ILE A 97 -4.15 -3.92 -15.33
N MET A 98 -3.86 -2.66 -15.66
CA MET A 98 -3.52 -2.28 -17.04
C MET A 98 -2.29 -3.03 -17.56
N MET A 99 -1.27 -3.21 -16.71
CA MET A 99 -0.08 -4.00 -17.04
C MET A 99 -0.43 -5.48 -17.24
N GLN A 100 -1.25 -6.07 -16.37
CA GLN A 100 -1.71 -7.45 -16.49
C GLN A 100 -2.50 -7.67 -17.79
N LYS A 101 -3.27 -6.67 -18.22
CA LYS A 101 -3.99 -6.69 -19.49
C LYS A 101 -3.12 -6.36 -20.72
N GLY A 102 -1.84 -6.04 -20.53
CA GLY A 102 -0.92 -5.69 -21.61
C GLY A 102 -1.18 -4.32 -22.25
N ILE A 103 -1.94 -3.44 -21.57
CA ILE A 103 -2.25 -2.09 -22.06
C ILE A 103 -1.01 -1.20 -21.97
N ILE A 104 -0.28 -1.28 -20.87
CA ILE A 104 0.99 -0.58 -20.64
C ILE A 104 2.02 -1.52 -20.01
N ALA A 105 3.26 -1.07 -19.95
CA ALA A 105 4.36 -1.77 -19.28
C ALA A 105 5.04 -0.84 -18.25
N PRO A 106 5.81 -1.35 -17.28
CA PRO A 106 6.59 -0.52 -16.38
C PRO A 106 7.54 0.45 -17.09
N THR A 107 8.04 0.06 -18.26
CA THR A 107 8.94 0.84 -19.13
C THR A 107 8.22 1.79 -20.08
N THR A 108 6.89 1.78 -20.14
CA THR A 108 6.12 2.73 -20.94
C THR A 108 6.43 4.15 -20.47
N THR A 109 6.81 5.02 -21.42
CA THR A 109 7.15 6.42 -21.14
C THR A 109 5.90 7.30 -21.09
N LEU A 110 6.00 8.47 -20.44
CA LEU A 110 4.89 9.42 -20.42
C LEU A 110 4.50 9.88 -21.84
N GLU A 111 5.46 10.03 -22.76
CA GLU A 111 5.16 10.34 -24.16
C GLU A 111 4.22 9.30 -24.80
N THR A 112 4.50 8.02 -24.56
CA THR A 112 3.68 6.91 -25.06
C THR A 112 2.36 6.79 -24.30
N ALA A 113 2.40 7.00 -22.98
CA ALA A 113 1.22 6.85 -22.12
C ALA A 113 0.22 8.01 -22.26
N LEU A 114 0.67 9.18 -22.73
CA LEU A 114 -0.11 10.41 -22.84
C LEU A 114 -0.11 10.94 -24.30
N PRO A 115 -0.66 10.19 -25.26
CA PRO A 115 -0.54 10.52 -26.69
C PRO A 115 -1.29 11.80 -27.10
N SER A 116 -2.24 12.30 -26.30
CA SER A 116 -2.98 13.52 -26.63
C SER A 116 -2.37 14.80 -26.05
N VAL A 117 -1.23 14.71 -25.34
CA VAL A 117 -0.55 15.86 -24.75
C VAL A 117 0.12 16.71 -25.82
N ASP A 118 -0.11 18.00 -25.80
CA ASP A 118 0.73 18.97 -26.52
C ASP A 118 2.05 19.18 -25.79
N TRP A 119 3.04 18.35 -26.10
CA TRP A 119 4.36 18.42 -25.49
C TRP A 119 5.10 19.72 -25.75
N ASN A 120 4.68 20.54 -26.75
CA ASN A 120 5.26 21.88 -26.95
C ASN A 120 4.78 22.87 -25.86
N ALA A 121 3.65 22.61 -25.23
CA ALA A 121 3.14 23.38 -24.10
C ALA A 121 3.71 22.95 -22.75
N VAL A 122 4.51 21.89 -22.70
CA VAL A 122 5.09 21.33 -21.49
C VAL A 122 6.54 21.79 -21.31
N ALA A 123 6.84 22.45 -20.21
CA ALA A 123 8.21 22.84 -19.85
C ALA A 123 9.07 21.59 -19.57
N SER A 124 10.34 21.61 -20.02
CA SER A 124 11.26 20.46 -19.94
C SER A 124 10.65 19.19 -20.55
N SER A 125 9.96 19.35 -21.68
CA SER A 125 9.21 18.25 -22.31
C SER A 125 10.10 17.07 -22.72
N GLU A 126 11.31 17.33 -23.20
CA GLU A 126 12.21 16.27 -23.68
C GLU A 126 12.60 15.32 -22.54
N GLU A 127 12.84 15.82 -21.35
CA GLU A 127 13.13 15.02 -20.17
C GLU A 127 11.84 14.34 -19.66
N LYS A 128 10.72 15.07 -19.56
CA LYS A 128 9.46 14.53 -19.06
C LYS A 128 8.86 13.44 -19.93
N LYS A 129 9.03 13.54 -21.25
CA LYS A 129 8.63 12.49 -22.20
C LYS A 129 9.23 11.13 -21.88
N THR A 130 10.47 11.10 -21.39
CA THR A 130 11.23 9.87 -21.13
C THR A 130 10.91 9.23 -19.76
N ILE A 131 10.23 9.93 -18.88
CA ILE A 131 9.83 9.39 -17.57
C ILE A 131 8.96 8.15 -17.79
N THR A 132 9.30 7.06 -17.11
CA THR A 132 8.55 5.80 -17.21
C THR A 132 7.45 5.71 -16.15
N ILE A 133 6.45 4.86 -16.42
CA ILE A 133 5.39 4.56 -15.46
C ILE A 133 5.99 3.97 -14.16
N ALA A 134 7.02 3.14 -14.25
CA ALA A 134 7.72 2.62 -13.07
C ALA A 134 8.32 3.75 -12.22
N GLN A 135 8.96 4.73 -12.85
CA GLN A 135 9.53 5.90 -12.14
C GLN A 135 8.47 6.78 -11.50
N MET A 136 7.31 6.93 -12.14
CA MET A 136 6.18 7.65 -11.54
C MET A 136 5.66 6.90 -10.30
N MET A 137 5.43 5.59 -10.39
CA MET A 137 4.92 4.79 -9.26
C MET A 137 5.93 4.64 -8.12
N SER A 138 7.23 4.65 -8.41
CA SER A 138 8.28 4.56 -7.38
C SER A 138 8.72 5.92 -6.83
N MET A 139 8.04 7.02 -7.19
CA MET A 139 8.42 8.37 -6.76
C MET A 139 9.88 8.74 -7.08
N SER A 140 10.39 8.21 -8.22
CA SER A 140 11.79 8.36 -8.64
C SER A 140 11.93 9.00 -10.02
N SER A 141 10.92 9.73 -10.45
CA SER A 141 10.85 10.39 -11.77
C SER A 141 11.81 11.56 -11.94
N GLY A 142 12.44 12.05 -10.87
CA GLY A 142 13.22 13.28 -10.87
C GLY A 142 12.37 14.56 -10.78
N LEU A 143 11.04 14.45 -10.81
CA LEU A 143 10.15 15.59 -10.63
C LEU A 143 10.13 16.01 -9.17
N LYS A 144 10.20 17.33 -8.93
CA LYS A 144 10.18 17.91 -7.60
C LYS A 144 8.79 17.84 -7.01
N ALA A 145 8.70 17.38 -5.77
CA ALA A 145 7.46 17.37 -5.03
C ALA A 145 6.89 18.79 -4.88
N SER A 146 5.63 18.93 -5.24
CA SER A 146 4.80 20.04 -4.80
C SER A 146 3.60 19.46 -4.09
N CYS A 147 3.39 19.86 -2.83
CA CYS A 147 2.20 19.50 -2.06
C CYS A 147 1.18 20.64 -2.05
N ASP A 148 1.20 21.47 -3.07
CA ASP A 148 0.19 22.50 -3.25
C ASP A 148 -1.10 21.86 -3.78
N TYR A 149 -1.96 21.47 -2.85
CA TYR A 149 -3.22 20.79 -3.14
C TYR A 149 -4.29 21.72 -3.74
N TYR A 150 -4.03 23.00 -3.81
CA TYR A 150 -5.04 24.01 -4.12
C TYR A 150 -4.88 24.67 -5.49
N GLY A 151 -3.86 24.27 -6.25
CA GLY A 151 -3.69 24.74 -7.61
C GLY A 151 -4.74 24.15 -8.55
N ALA A 152 -5.60 24.98 -9.15
CA ALA A 152 -6.49 24.55 -10.21
C ALA A 152 -5.65 24.06 -11.40
N GLN A 153 -5.79 22.81 -11.77
CA GLN A 153 -5.05 22.20 -12.88
C GLN A 153 -6.05 21.52 -13.82
N ASP A 154 -6.49 22.30 -14.81
CA ASP A 154 -7.60 21.92 -15.68
C ASP A 154 -7.18 21.02 -16.84
N THR A 155 -5.87 20.92 -17.14
CA THR A 155 -5.35 20.16 -18.26
C THR A 155 -4.17 19.27 -17.84
N VAL A 156 -3.92 18.25 -18.63
CA VAL A 156 -2.75 17.38 -18.41
C VAL A 156 -1.44 18.15 -18.55
N GLU A 157 -1.38 19.14 -19.43
CA GLU A 157 -0.22 20.02 -19.59
C GLU A 157 0.02 20.86 -18.33
N SER A 158 -1.04 21.40 -17.72
CA SER A 158 -0.94 22.10 -16.44
C SER A 158 -0.40 21.19 -15.33
N VAL A 159 -0.90 19.96 -15.26
CA VAL A 159 -0.43 18.93 -14.32
C VAL A 159 1.04 18.59 -14.57
N LEU A 160 1.44 18.44 -15.83
CA LEU A 160 2.83 18.16 -16.21
C LEU A 160 3.76 19.35 -15.96
N ASN A 161 3.25 20.58 -16.02
CA ASN A 161 4.03 21.80 -15.75
C ASN A 161 4.19 22.13 -14.27
N SER A 162 3.27 21.64 -13.41
CA SER A 162 3.30 21.92 -11.97
C SER A 162 4.58 21.39 -11.29
N PRO A 163 5.02 20.15 -11.47
CA PRO A 163 6.30 19.70 -10.94
C PRO A 163 7.44 20.13 -11.86
N THR A 164 8.44 20.78 -11.28
CA THR A 164 9.73 21.01 -11.91
C THR A 164 10.67 19.86 -11.60
N PHE A 165 11.78 19.71 -12.37
CA PHE A 165 12.82 18.78 -11.97
C PHE A 165 13.48 19.22 -10.67
N ALA A 166 13.71 18.29 -9.75
CA ALA A 166 14.50 18.51 -8.56
C ALA A 166 15.98 18.64 -8.98
N ASP A 167 16.76 19.32 -8.12
CA ASP A 167 18.23 19.28 -8.22
C ASP A 167 18.76 17.86 -7.83
N GLY A 168 18.08 16.84 -8.26
CA GLY A 168 18.31 15.45 -7.92
C GLY A 168 18.17 14.58 -9.16
N GLU A 169 18.81 13.46 -9.10
CA GLU A 169 18.88 12.52 -10.20
C GLU A 169 17.58 11.74 -10.34
N VAL A 170 17.20 11.43 -11.57
CA VAL A 170 16.22 10.37 -11.86
C VAL A 170 16.64 9.09 -11.16
N GLY A 171 15.72 8.45 -10.45
CA GLY A 171 16.00 7.29 -9.60
C GLY A 171 16.13 7.61 -8.11
N SER A 172 16.28 8.90 -7.75
CA SER A 172 16.23 9.34 -6.35
C SER A 172 14.78 9.58 -5.90
N PHE A 173 14.50 9.26 -4.64
CA PHE A 173 13.17 9.42 -4.08
C PHE A 173 12.77 10.89 -3.96
N ASN A 174 11.60 11.22 -4.52
CA ASN A 174 10.99 12.54 -4.41
C ASN A 174 9.46 12.38 -4.39
N TYR A 175 8.88 12.50 -3.20
CA TYR A 175 7.46 12.21 -3.00
C TYR A 175 6.57 13.25 -3.68
N LEU A 176 5.83 12.83 -4.69
CA LEU A 176 4.84 13.64 -5.38
C LEU A 176 3.50 13.55 -4.62
N CYS A 177 3.09 14.66 -4.02
CA CYS A 177 1.84 14.71 -3.28
C CYS A 177 0.62 14.62 -4.22
N SER A 178 0.64 15.36 -5.32
CA SER A 178 -0.37 15.25 -6.35
C SER A 178 0.10 14.24 -7.41
N GLY A 179 -0.73 13.26 -7.66
CA GLY A 179 -0.42 12.18 -8.60
C GLY A 179 -1.27 12.21 -9.86
N SER A 180 -1.95 13.33 -10.16
CA SER A 180 -2.95 13.42 -11.25
C SER A 180 -2.43 12.97 -12.61
N ILE A 181 -1.11 12.98 -12.83
CA ILE A 181 -0.49 12.43 -14.06
C ILE A 181 -0.93 10.98 -14.29
N LEU A 182 -0.94 10.13 -13.26
CA LEU A 182 -1.37 8.73 -13.40
C LEU A 182 -2.88 8.61 -13.69
N SER A 183 -3.71 9.54 -13.21
CA SER A 183 -5.12 9.60 -13.59
C SER A 183 -5.28 9.88 -15.08
N TYR A 184 -4.52 10.80 -15.63
CA TYR A 184 -4.52 11.05 -17.07
C TYR A 184 -3.98 9.87 -17.87
N VAL A 185 -2.98 9.16 -17.37
CA VAL A 185 -2.50 7.91 -17.99
C VAL A 185 -3.65 6.89 -18.07
N ILE A 186 -4.38 6.67 -16.98
CA ILE A 186 -5.54 5.77 -16.98
C ILE A 186 -6.55 6.22 -18.04
N ILE A 187 -6.92 7.49 -18.08
CA ILE A 187 -7.91 8.01 -19.02
C ILE A 187 -7.44 7.82 -20.47
N GLN A 188 -6.22 8.21 -20.79
CA GLN A 188 -5.75 8.18 -22.17
C GLN A 188 -5.50 6.78 -22.69
N GLN A 189 -5.22 5.83 -21.81
CA GLN A 189 -4.96 4.44 -22.20
C GLN A 189 -6.22 3.55 -22.16
N THR A 190 -7.23 3.91 -21.36
CA THR A 190 -8.45 3.09 -21.22
C THR A 190 -9.71 3.77 -21.74
N GLY A 191 -9.69 5.09 -21.94
CA GLY A 191 -10.89 5.90 -22.23
C GLY A 191 -11.80 6.11 -21.03
N GLN A 192 -11.41 5.70 -19.85
CA GLN A 192 -12.22 5.72 -18.62
C GLN A 192 -11.54 6.55 -17.53
N THR A 193 -12.34 7.20 -16.67
CA THR A 193 -11.80 7.85 -15.47
C THR A 193 -11.31 6.80 -14.48
N PRO A 194 -10.39 7.15 -13.54
CA PRO A 194 -9.95 6.22 -12.51
C PRO A 194 -11.08 5.53 -11.75
N LEU A 195 -12.13 6.28 -11.39
CA LEU A 195 -13.30 5.73 -10.70
C LEU A 195 -14.08 4.77 -11.56
N THR A 196 -14.32 5.12 -12.83
CA THR A 196 -15.05 4.24 -13.75
C THR A 196 -14.27 2.95 -13.99
N TYR A 197 -12.96 3.06 -14.22
CA TYR A 197 -12.10 1.90 -14.43
C TYR A 197 -12.02 1.04 -13.16
N ALA A 198 -11.96 1.64 -11.98
CA ALA A 198 -11.97 0.90 -10.70
C ALA A 198 -13.30 0.16 -10.47
N ARG A 199 -14.45 0.77 -10.82
CA ARG A 199 -15.76 0.14 -10.73
C ARG A 199 -15.94 -1.05 -11.68
N GLU A 200 -15.26 -1.03 -12.80
CA GLU A 200 -15.30 -2.13 -13.76
C GLU A 200 -14.33 -3.25 -13.41
N GLU A 201 -13.10 -2.91 -12.99
CA GLU A 201 -12.00 -3.86 -12.96
C GLU A 201 -11.53 -4.25 -11.55
N LEU A 202 -11.65 -3.37 -10.58
CA LEU A 202 -11.04 -3.57 -9.26
C LEU A 202 -12.09 -3.82 -8.16
N PHE A 203 -13.08 -2.94 -8.04
CA PHE A 203 -14.02 -3.01 -6.93
C PHE A 203 -14.85 -4.31 -6.91
N PRO A 204 -15.38 -4.79 -8.05
CA PRO A 204 -16.10 -6.06 -8.07
C PRO A 204 -15.22 -7.25 -7.71
N ALA A 205 -13.96 -7.25 -8.16
CA ALA A 205 -12.99 -8.30 -7.83
C ALA A 205 -12.66 -8.37 -6.32
N LEU A 206 -12.83 -7.25 -5.62
CA LEU A 206 -12.68 -7.14 -4.16
C LEU A 206 -14.03 -7.17 -3.42
N GLY A 207 -15.13 -7.46 -4.09
CA GLY A 207 -16.48 -7.47 -3.49
C GLY A 207 -16.82 -6.15 -2.79
N MET A 208 -16.43 -5.04 -3.40
CA MET A 208 -16.74 -3.70 -2.91
C MET A 208 -17.99 -3.17 -3.57
N ASN A 209 -18.65 -2.23 -2.92
CA ASN A 209 -19.89 -1.69 -3.43
C ASN A 209 -19.66 -0.60 -4.51
N ASP A 210 -20.70 -0.33 -5.32
CA ASP A 210 -20.61 0.64 -6.42
C ASP A 210 -20.76 2.12 -5.95
N GLU A 211 -21.09 2.35 -4.68
CA GLU A 211 -21.35 3.68 -4.11
C GLU A 211 -20.08 4.39 -3.65
N ILE A 212 -18.92 3.80 -3.90
CA ILE A 212 -17.62 4.37 -3.51
C ILE A 212 -17.45 5.76 -4.11
N VAL A 213 -17.06 6.70 -3.23
CA VAL A 213 -16.78 8.09 -3.59
C VAL A 213 -15.29 8.28 -3.80
N TRP A 214 -14.93 8.98 -4.86
CA TRP A 214 -13.57 9.41 -5.13
C TRP A 214 -13.60 10.86 -5.60
N SER A 215 -13.02 11.75 -4.82
CA SER A 215 -13.02 13.17 -5.12
C SER A 215 -12.32 13.48 -6.44
N PRO A 216 -12.89 14.36 -7.27
CA PRO A 216 -12.24 14.81 -8.49
C PRO A 216 -11.04 15.71 -8.18
N THR A 217 -10.16 15.91 -9.15
CA THR A 217 -9.11 16.92 -9.11
C THR A 217 -9.71 18.31 -9.05
N HIS A 218 -9.01 19.25 -8.42
CA HIS A 218 -9.40 20.66 -8.48
C HIS A 218 -9.40 21.15 -9.94
N GLY A 219 -10.54 21.73 -10.37
CA GLY A 219 -10.70 22.25 -11.72
C GLY A 219 -11.28 21.26 -12.74
N SER A 220 -11.41 19.97 -12.40
CA SER A 220 -12.08 18.98 -13.24
C SER A 220 -13.15 18.25 -12.44
N ASN A 221 -14.38 18.24 -12.94
CA ASN A 221 -15.49 17.55 -12.26
C ASN A 221 -15.46 16.02 -12.43
N ASP A 222 -14.66 15.50 -13.38
CA ASP A 222 -14.74 14.10 -13.81
C ASP A 222 -13.46 13.30 -13.61
N ILE A 223 -12.32 13.96 -13.34
CA ILE A 223 -11.03 13.29 -13.19
C ILE A 223 -10.69 13.16 -11.71
N GLN A 224 -10.62 11.93 -11.21
CA GLN A 224 -10.29 11.68 -9.82
C GLN A 224 -8.81 11.97 -9.55
N GLU A 225 -8.54 12.53 -8.38
CA GLU A 225 -7.18 12.79 -7.91
C GLU A 225 -6.46 11.47 -7.60
N SER A 226 -5.28 11.24 -8.20
CA SER A 226 -4.52 10.02 -7.95
C SER A 226 -3.68 10.07 -6.67
N GLY A 227 -3.59 11.22 -6.04
CA GLY A 227 -2.83 11.42 -4.79
C GLY A 227 -3.64 11.22 -3.52
N HIS A 228 -4.96 11.43 -3.58
CA HIS A 228 -5.88 11.39 -2.43
C HIS A 228 -7.35 11.34 -2.89
N GLY A 229 -8.29 11.40 -1.95
CA GLY A 229 -9.71 11.65 -2.24
C GLY A 229 -10.58 10.40 -2.39
N LEU A 230 -9.99 9.21 -2.37
CA LEU A 230 -10.76 7.96 -2.29
C LEU A 230 -11.32 7.81 -0.86
N VAL A 231 -12.58 7.42 -0.74
CA VAL A 231 -13.31 7.32 0.53
C VAL A 231 -13.66 5.86 0.78
N LEU A 232 -13.07 5.26 1.82
CA LEU A 232 -13.14 3.82 2.10
C LEU A 232 -13.16 3.53 3.60
N GLY A 233 -13.68 2.35 3.94
CA GLY A 233 -13.61 1.78 5.28
C GLY A 233 -12.41 0.86 5.50
N PRO A 234 -12.11 0.50 6.78
CA PRO A 234 -10.95 -0.33 7.10
C PRO A 234 -11.02 -1.74 6.49
N ASN A 235 -12.21 -2.31 6.29
CA ASN A 235 -12.36 -3.61 5.65
C ASN A 235 -11.96 -3.59 4.17
N ASP A 236 -12.30 -2.51 3.45
CA ASP A 236 -11.92 -2.35 2.04
C ASP A 236 -10.41 -2.16 1.92
N LEU A 237 -9.83 -1.36 2.82
CA LEU A 237 -8.38 -1.21 2.90
C LEU A 237 -7.69 -2.56 3.16
N ALA A 238 -8.24 -3.39 4.08
CA ALA A 238 -7.68 -4.70 4.39
C ALA A 238 -7.79 -5.68 3.20
N LYS A 239 -8.84 -5.61 2.39
CA LYS A 239 -8.97 -6.41 1.16
C LYS A 239 -7.86 -6.09 0.16
N LEU A 240 -7.53 -4.80 -0.03
CA LEU A 240 -6.39 -4.43 -0.87
C LEU A 240 -5.08 -4.98 -0.30
N GLY A 241 -4.86 -4.84 1.01
CA GLY A 241 -3.69 -5.42 1.67
C GLY A 241 -3.59 -6.93 1.44
N GLN A 242 -4.68 -7.65 1.62
CA GLN A 242 -4.74 -9.10 1.40
C GLN A 242 -4.49 -9.47 -0.08
N LEU A 243 -4.98 -8.69 -1.05
CA LEU A 243 -4.67 -8.89 -2.47
C LEU A 243 -3.16 -8.90 -2.71
N TYR A 244 -2.43 -7.97 -2.12
CA TYR A 244 -0.97 -7.93 -2.22
C TYR A 244 -0.30 -9.10 -1.48
N LEU A 245 -0.79 -9.50 -0.30
CA LEU A 245 -0.25 -10.65 0.42
C LEU A 245 -0.41 -11.96 -0.37
N GLN A 246 -1.52 -12.15 -1.04
CA GLN A 246 -1.78 -13.35 -1.85
C GLN A 246 -1.28 -13.24 -3.30
N GLY A 247 -0.33 -12.32 -3.56
CA GLY A 247 0.41 -12.23 -4.82
C GLY A 247 -0.41 -11.72 -6.00
N GLY A 248 -1.49 -10.97 -5.74
CA GLY A 248 -2.34 -10.38 -6.77
C GLY A 248 -3.50 -11.27 -7.24
N LEU A 249 -3.69 -12.44 -6.60
CA LEU A 249 -4.79 -13.35 -6.89
C LEU A 249 -6.08 -12.91 -6.20
N THR A 250 -7.23 -13.03 -6.86
CA THR A 250 -8.53 -12.70 -6.24
C THR A 250 -9.07 -13.79 -5.33
N GLY A 251 -8.56 -15.02 -5.47
CA GLY A 251 -9.03 -16.18 -4.69
C GLY A 251 -10.40 -16.71 -5.16
N GLY A 252 -10.97 -17.64 -4.38
CA GLY A 252 -12.24 -18.28 -4.71
C GLY A 252 -12.15 -19.35 -5.80
N SER A 253 -13.33 -19.82 -6.25
CA SER A 253 -13.43 -20.89 -7.26
C SER A 253 -13.00 -20.42 -8.66
N GLU A 254 -13.10 -19.14 -8.94
CA GLU A 254 -12.72 -18.50 -10.19
C GLU A 254 -11.58 -17.50 -9.97
N SER A 255 -10.60 -17.92 -9.14
CA SER A 255 -9.44 -17.08 -8.83
C SER A 255 -8.74 -16.60 -10.10
N THR A 256 -8.60 -15.30 -10.22
CA THR A 256 -7.88 -14.65 -11.33
C THR A 256 -6.67 -13.90 -10.79
N GLU A 257 -5.64 -13.80 -11.60
CA GLU A 257 -4.50 -12.92 -11.34
C GLU A 257 -4.91 -11.50 -11.76
N LEU A 258 -5.40 -10.70 -10.79
CA LEU A 258 -5.87 -9.34 -11.02
C LEU A 258 -4.71 -8.40 -11.32
N ILE A 259 -3.62 -8.54 -10.58
CA ILE A 259 -2.32 -7.91 -10.81
C ILE A 259 -1.24 -8.99 -10.76
N SER A 260 -0.21 -8.87 -11.59
CA SER A 260 0.81 -9.92 -11.68
C SER A 260 1.66 -10.04 -10.41
N ALA A 261 2.15 -11.23 -10.13
CA ALA A 261 3.11 -11.46 -9.06
C ALA A 261 4.37 -10.57 -9.21
N ASP A 262 4.80 -10.29 -10.45
CA ASP A 262 5.92 -9.38 -10.72
C ASP A 262 5.58 -7.94 -10.31
N PHE A 263 4.36 -7.48 -10.53
CA PHE A 263 3.90 -6.18 -10.06
C PHE A 263 3.88 -6.10 -8.53
N VAL A 264 3.35 -7.14 -7.85
CA VAL A 264 3.35 -7.22 -6.38
C VAL A 264 4.77 -7.24 -5.84
N ASN A 265 5.68 -7.98 -6.48
CA ASN A 265 7.11 -8.00 -6.12
C ASN A 265 7.76 -6.61 -6.28
N ALA A 266 7.48 -5.91 -7.38
CA ALA A 266 7.99 -4.56 -7.59
C ALA A 266 7.42 -3.57 -6.56
N SER A 267 6.15 -3.73 -6.17
CA SER A 267 5.52 -2.90 -5.13
C SER A 267 6.13 -3.12 -3.75
N SER A 268 6.62 -4.33 -3.46
CA SER A 268 7.22 -4.72 -2.17
C SER A 268 8.75 -4.82 -2.20
N SER A 269 9.40 -4.29 -3.22
CA SER A 269 10.85 -4.23 -3.36
C SER A 269 11.31 -2.80 -3.61
N ASN A 270 12.46 -2.44 -3.06
CA ASN A 270 12.98 -1.09 -3.25
C ASN A 270 13.33 -0.83 -4.73
N GLN A 271 12.73 0.21 -5.29
CA GLN A 271 12.91 0.64 -6.68
C GLN A 271 13.86 1.85 -6.80
N LEU A 272 14.38 2.35 -5.68
CA LEU A 272 15.23 3.53 -5.65
C LEU A 272 16.69 3.18 -5.94
N ILE A 273 17.36 4.04 -6.68
CA ILE A 273 18.82 3.94 -6.95
C ILE A 273 19.61 4.45 -5.73
N SER A 274 19.13 5.51 -5.10
CA SER A 274 19.76 6.13 -3.94
C SER A 274 19.00 5.81 -2.66
N PRO A 275 19.68 5.66 -1.51
CA PRO A 275 19.01 5.50 -0.23
C PRO A 275 18.06 6.67 0.05
N MET A 276 16.91 6.35 0.61
CA MET A 276 15.96 7.36 1.07
C MET A 276 16.54 8.08 2.29
N SER A 277 16.44 9.42 2.32
CA SER A 277 16.85 10.15 3.52
C SER A 277 15.86 9.89 4.66
N ILE A 278 16.38 9.81 5.88
CA ILE A 278 15.60 9.55 7.10
C ILE A 278 14.45 10.58 7.29
N TYR A 279 14.61 11.79 6.78
CA TYR A 279 13.60 12.84 6.87
C TYR A 279 12.44 12.70 5.89
N GLN A 280 12.55 11.80 4.91
CA GLN A 280 11.54 11.62 3.87
C GLN A 280 10.52 10.53 4.17
N CYS A 281 10.85 9.60 5.10
CA CYS A 281 10.07 8.37 5.26
C CYS A 281 9.19 8.29 6.50
N CYS A 282 9.25 9.25 7.43
CA CYS A 282 9.08 8.88 8.83
C CYS A 282 7.87 9.50 9.48
N VAL A 283 6.72 8.88 9.24
CA VAL A 283 5.51 9.16 10.01
C VAL A 283 5.50 8.44 11.38
N CYS A 284 6.18 7.29 11.51
CA CYS A 284 6.25 6.55 12.77
C CYS A 284 7.70 6.28 13.20
N ASP A 285 8.00 6.40 14.48
CA ASP A 285 9.36 6.22 15.00
C ASP A 285 9.95 4.83 14.73
N PHE A 286 9.13 3.78 14.72
CA PHE A 286 9.58 2.42 14.41
C PHE A 286 9.85 2.18 12.92
N PHE A 287 9.45 3.10 12.04
CA PHE A 287 9.78 3.09 10.62
C PHE A 287 11.13 3.76 10.31
N LYS A 288 11.75 4.40 11.28
CA LYS A 288 13.08 5.02 11.13
C LYS A 288 14.13 3.94 11.05
N SER A 289 14.43 3.47 9.85
CA SER A 289 15.58 2.60 9.60
C SER A 289 16.36 3.13 8.40
N ASP A 290 17.68 3.01 8.45
CA ASP A 290 18.57 3.33 7.32
C ASP A 290 18.29 2.47 6.07
N ASP A 291 17.42 1.48 6.22
CA ASP A 291 17.01 0.54 5.19
C ASP A 291 15.58 0.78 4.66
N ALA A 292 14.98 1.94 4.95
CA ALA A 292 13.70 2.31 4.37
C ALA A 292 13.82 2.45 2.85
N GLY A 293 12.79 2.01 2.13
CA GLY A 293 12.74 2.06 0.68
C GLY A 293 11.34 2.41 0.18
N TYR A 294 11.18 2.45 -1.12
CA TYR A 294 9.91 2.69 -1.77
C TYR A 294 9.74 1.75 -2.97
N GLY A 295 8.60 1.09 -3.03
CA GLY A 295 8.17 0.27 -4.15
C GLY A 295 7.19 1.04 -5.05
N TYR A 296 6.27 0.33 -5.69
CA TYR A 296 5.20 0.99 -6.45
C TYR A 296 4.11 1.47 -5.49
N MET A 297 4.16 2.77 -5.15
CA MET A 297 3.26 3.47 -4.23
C MET A 297 3.15 2.80 -2.85
N GLN A 298 4.21 2.13 -2.40
CA GLN A 298 4.30 1.51 -1.09
C GLN A 298 5.62 1.85 -0.41
N TRP A 299 5.54 2.21 0.86
CA TRP A 299 6.66 2.42 1.76
C TRP A 299 7.18 1.07 2.27
N LEU A 300 8.47 0.89 2.23
CA LEU A 300 9.13 -0.35 2.66
C LEU A 300 9.89 -0.10 3.94
N HIS A 301 9.62 -0.92 4.95
CA HIS A 301 10.17 -0.77 6.27
C HIS A 301 10.71 -2.09 6.80
N LYS A 302 11.76 -2.02 7.61
CA LYS A 302 12.16 -3.12 8.47
C LYS A 302 11.55 -2.90 9.85
N THR A 303 10.90 -3.91 10.39
CA THR A 303 10.35 -3.91 11.73
C THR A 303 10.91 -5.08 12.54
N ALA A 304 10.70 -5.07 13.86
CA ALA A 304 11.10 -6.17 14.72
C ALA A 304 10.44 -7.51 14.30
N SER A 305 9.24 -7.44 13.73
CA SER A 305 8.49 -8.60 13.21
C SER A 305 8.80 -8.93 11.75
N GLY A 306 9.84 -8.35 11.17
CA GLY A 306 10.24 -8.59 9.79
C GLY A 306 9.92 -7.41 8.85
N PRO A 307 10.19 -7.59 7.54
CA PRO A 307 9.88 -6.58 6.54
C PRO A 307 8.39 -6.32 6.45
N ALA A 308 8.02 -5.04 6.34
CA ALA A 308 6.67 -4.59 6.11
C ALA A 308 6.62 -3.67 4.88
N ASN A 309 5.53 -3.73 4.14
CA ASN A 309 5.20 -2.80 3.08
C ASN A 309 3.87 -2.11 3.40
N CYS A 310 3.88 -0.77 3.33
CA CYS A 310 2.78 0.04 3.81
C CYS A 310 2.32 1.08 2.78
N ALA A 311 1.01 1.26 2.66
CA ALA A 311 0.39 2.47 2.14
C ALA A 311 0.12 3.40 3.31
N LEU A 312 0.61 4.65 3.23
CA LEU A 312 0.48 5.62 4.31
C LEU A 312 -0.25 6.86 3.80
N GLY A 313 -1.26 7.30 4.52
CA GLY A 313 -2.07 8.47 4.22
C GLY A 313 -2.09 9.48 5.36
N HIS A 314 -2.31 10.74 5.01
CA HIS A 314 -2.45 11.81 6.00
C HIS A 314 -3.51 11.47 7.05
N GLN A 315 -3.39 12.02 8.23
CA GLN A 315 -4.28 11.76 9.37
C GLN A 315 -4.31 10.28 9.83
N GLY A 316 -3.27 9.48 9.56
CA GLY A 316 -3.16 8.12 10.09
C GLY A 316 -3.94 7.05 9.33
N GLN A 317 -4.21 7.26 8.04
CA GLN A 317 -4.79 6.23 7.19
C GLN A 317 -3.71 5.24 6.78
N PHE A 318 -3.82 3.97 7.12
CA PHE A 318 -2.75 2.99 6.85
C PHE A 318 -3.29 1.67 6.31
N ILE A 319 -2.53 1.07 5.39
CA ILE A 319 -2.53 -0.37 5.10
C ILE A 319 -1.10 -0.83 5.28
N CYS A 320 -0.84 -1.75 6.19
CA CYS A 320 0.48 -2.34 6.36
C CYS A 320 0.42 -3.86 6.29
N ASN A 321 1.31 -4.43 5.49
CA ASN A 321 1.45 -5.86 5.27
C ASN A 321 2.78 -6.37 5.82
N TRP A 322 2.73 -7.49 6.53
CA TRP A 322 3.89 -8.29 6.92
C TRP A 322 3.81 -9.65 6.23
N PRO A 323 4.43 -9.80 5.04
CA PRO A 323 4.32 -11.06 4.28
C PRO A 323 4.84 -12.28 5.05
N GLY A 324 5.89 -12.10 5.86
CA GLY A 324 6.45 -13.17 6.69
C GLY A 324 5.55 -13.63 7.82
N LEU A 325 4.53 -12.83 8.16
CA LEU A 325 3.53 -13.16 9.18
C LEU A 325 2.17 -13.51 8.59
N ASP A 326 1.98 -13.42 7.27
CA ASP A 326 0.66 -13.49 6.65
C ASP A 326 -0.34 -12.56 7.34
N LEU A 327 0.04 -11.27 7.45
CA LEU A 327 -0.66 -10.28 8.27
C LEU A 327 -0.86 -8.99 7.51
N THR A 328 -2.11 -8.52 7.47
CA THR A 328 -2.52 -7.19 7.02
C THR A 328 -3.17 -6.43 8.16
N ILE A 329 -2.82 -5.15 8.30
CA ILE A 329 -3.52 -4.22 9.18
C ILE A 329 -3.94 -3.02 8.36
N ALA A 330 -5.22 -2.69 8.45
CA ALA A 330 -5.79 -1.48 7.92
C ALA A 330 -6.30 -0.59 9.06
N ILE A 331 -6.05 0.72 8.95
CA ILE A 331 -6.46 1.72 9.95
C ILE A 331 -7.08 2.90 9.22
N THR A 332 -8.22 3.37 9.71
CA THR A 332 -8.80 4.68 9.41
C THR A 332 -8.79 5.54 10.66
N SER A 333 -8.41 6.80 10.52
CA SER A 333 -8.21 7.72 11.63
C SER A 333 -8.59 9.14 11.22
N ASN A 334 -8.87 9.99 12.18
CA ASN A 334 -9.10 11.43 11.97
C ASN A 334 -8.12 12.24 12.82
N GLU A 335 -6.89 11.79 12.89
CA GLU A 335 -5.83 12.39 13.69
C GLU A 335 -5.36 13.71 13.07
N PHE A 336 -5.84 14.83 13.60
CA PHE A 336 -5.67 16.15 12.99
C PHE A 336 -4.22 16.65 13.00
N THR A 337 -3.39 16.20 13.95
CA THR A 337 -2.06 16.77 14.20
C THR A 337 -0.89 15.82 13.93
N GLY A 338 -1.13 14.63 13.40
CA GLY A 338 -0.02 13.68 13.18
C GLY A 338 -0.43 12.27 12.80
N TYR A 339 0.35 11.32 13.26
CA TYR A 339 0.19 9.89 13.00
C TYR A 339 0.40 9.05 14.26
N ASP A 340 0.48 9.71 15.42
CA ASP A 340 0.94 9.08 16.67
C ASP A 340 0.05 7.93 17.13
N SER A 341 -1.26 8.09 17.01
CA SER A 341 -2.24 7.08 17.38
C SER A 341 -2.17 5.86 16.49
N SER A 342 -2.18 6.09 15.19
CA SER A 342 -2.04 5.03 14.18
C SER A 342 -0.67 4.36 14.26
N CYS A 343 0.38 5.13 14.53
CA CYS A 343 1.73 4.61 14.76
C CYS A 343 1.80 3.74 16.02
N ARG A 344 1.12 4.13 17.12
CA ARG A 344 1.06 3.30 18.32
C ARG A 344 0.34 1.98 18.04
N LEU A 345 -0.76 2.03 17.31
CA LEU A 345 -1.52 0.83 16.95
C LEU A 345 -0.66 -0.14 16.11
N LEU A 346 0.01 0.38 15.08
CA LEU A 346 0.94 -0.41 14.28
C LEU A 346 2.13 -0.91 15.09
N GLY A 347 2.66 -0.08 15.99
CA GLY A 347 3.78 -0.44 16.87
C GLY A 347 3.47 -1.63 17.78
N LEU A 348 2.26 -1.72 18.31
CA LEU A 348 1.81 -2.89 19.07
C LEU A 348 1.92 -4.17 18.26
N VAL A 349 1.56 -4.11 16.98
CA VAL A 349 1.66 -5.27 16.08
C VAL A 349 3.11 -5.54 15.68
N ALA A 350 3.86 -4.51 15.32
CA ALA A 350 5.26 -4.62 14.91
C ALA A 350 6.18 -5.15 16.02
N THR A 351 5.79 -5.00 17.28
CA THR A 351 6.56 -5.51 18.44
C THR A 351 6.16 -6.92 18.88
N GLY A 352 5.27 -7.58 18.12
CA GLY A 352 4.96 -9.00 18.33
C GLY A 352 3.78 -9.23 19.26
N LEU A 353 2.66 -8.51 19.06
CA LEU A 353 1.38 -9.00 19.56
C LEU A 353 1.18 -10.42 19.06
N ASP A 354 1.19 -11.36 19.99
CA ASP A 354 1.03 -12.77 19.69
C ASP A 354 -0.43 -13.03 19.27
N PHE A 355 -0.65 -13.05 17.95
CA PHE A 355 -1.91 -13.50 17.38
C PHE A 355 -1.97 -15.02 17.24
N GLU A 356 -0.87 -15.76 17.52
CA GLU A 356 -0.80 -17.21 17.36
C GLU A 356 -1.25 -18.00 18.59
N SER A 357 -1.19 -17.42 19.80
CA SER A 357 -1.54 -18.14 21.04
C SER A 357 -3.02 -18.51 21.15
N LEU A 358 -3.83 -18.23 20.16
CA LEU A 358 -5.28 -18.30 20.22
C LEU A 358 -5.91 -19.46 19.48
N THR A 359 -5.18 -20.20 18.68
CA THR A 359 -5.67 -21.46 18.08
C THR A 359 -5.64 -22.63 19.07
N ALA A 360 -5.14 -22.45 20.29
CA ALA A 360 -4.89 -23.51 21.26
C ALA A 360 -5.71 -23.43 22.56
N LEU A 361 -6.74 -22.59 22.68
CA LEU A 361 -7.64 -22.64 23.83
C LEU A 361 -8.76 -23.66 23.60
N THR A 362 -8.44 -24.96 23.72
CA THR A 362 -9.42 -25.95 24.19
C THR A 362 -9.89 -25.53 25.59
N PRO A 363 -11.19 -25.68 25.94
CA PRO A 363 -11.72 -25.23 27.22
C PRO A 363 -11.34 -26.24 28.31
N SER A 364 -10.14 -26.15 28.87
CA SER A 364 -9.84 -26.68 30.22
C SER A 364 -8.46 -26.22 30.69
N SER A 365 -8.43 -25.12 31.42
CA SER A 365 -7.77 -25.01 32.71
C SER A 365 -7.72 -23.52 33.12
N THR A 366 -8.32 -23.24 34.27
CA THR A 366 -8.15 -22.04 35.05
C THR A 366 -6.68 -21.87 35.41
N ALA A 367 -5.96 -21.08 34.63
CA ALA A 367 -4.63 -20.57 34.99
C ALA A 367 -4.75 -19.10 35.32
N THR A 368 -4.44 -18.79 36.55
CA THR A 368 -4.54 -17.48 37.21
C THR A 368 -3.72 -16.41 36.45
N LEU A 369 -4.38 -15.30 36.15
CA LEU A 369 -3.92 -14.09 35.43
C LEU A 369 -2.85 -13.24 36.16
N THR A 370 -2.05 -13.80 37.06
CA THR A 370 -1.12 -13.04 37.91
C THR A 370 0.30 -12.92 37.35
N GLY A 371 0.59 -13.50 36.17
CA GLY A 371 1.95 -13.50 35.61
C GLY A 371 2.24 -12.45 34.52
N LEU A 372 1.22 -11.91 33.85
CA LEU A 372 1.42 -11.05 32.67
C LEU A 372 1.47 -9.54 33.02
N PHE A 373 0.95 -9.13 34.18
CA PHE A 373 1.01 -7.72 34.59
C PHE A 373 2.37 -7.28 35.13
N GLY A 374 3.27 -8.20 35.39
CA GLY A 374 4.61 -7.90 35.93
C GLY A 374 5.63 -7.41 34.91
N LEU A 375 5.41 -7.68 33.61
CA LEU A 375 6.37 -7.32 32.56
C LEU A 375 5.99 -6.04 31.80
N LEU A 376 4.72 -5.63 31.83
CA LEU A 376 4.28 -4.39 31.19
C LEU A 376 4.48 -3.14 32.07
N SER A 377 4.68 -3.30 33.37
CA SER A 377 4.85 -2.15 34.29
C SER A 377 6.27 -1.57 34.32
N VAL A 378 7.27 -2.21 33.74
CA VAL A 378 8.68 -1.76 33.82
C VAL A 378 9.09 -0.95 32.57
N SER A 379 8.40 -1.07 31.45
CA SER A 379 8.77 -0.36 30.22
C SER A 379 8.06 0.99 30.03
N VAL A 380 6.97 1.29 30.74
CA VAL A 380 6.21 2.54 30.58
C VAL A 380 6.73 3.67 31.51
N VAL A 381 7.54 3.37 32.53
CA VAL A 381 8.02 4.39 33.48
C VAL A 381 9.32 5.09 33.03
N ALA A 382 9.97 4.62 31.97
CA ALA A 382 11.24 5.19 31.53
C ALA A 382 11.14 6.34 30.50
N PHE A 383 9.95 6.75 30.08
CA PHE A 383 9.77 7.77 29.02
C PHE A 383 9.03 9.05 29.44
N VAL A 384 8.91 9.33 30.74
CA VAL A 384 8.23 10.57 31.22
C VAL A 384 9.16 11.56 31.92
N LEU A 385 10.48 11.39 31.90
CA LEU A 385 11.41 12.39 32.42
C LEU A 385 12.66 12.46 31.55
N VAL A 386 12.64 13.22 30.47
CA VAL A 386 13.60 14.26 30.09
C VAL A 386 12.97 15.15 29.02
#